data_ebf30073df70edaae088864c9204bb50
#
_entry.id   ebf30073df70edaae088864c9204bb50
#
_cell.length_a   1.000
_cell.length_b   1.000
_cell.length_c   1.000
_cell.angle_alpha   90.00
_cell.angle_beta   90.00
_cell.angle_gamma   90.00
#
_symmetry.space_group_name_H-M   'P 1'
#
loop_
_entity.id
_entity.type
_entity.pdbx_description
1 polymer ?
#
loop_
_entity_poly.entity_id
_entity_poly.type
_entity_poly.pdbx_seq_one_letter_code
_entity_poly.pdbx_strand_id
1 'polypeptide(L)'
;TEMLRAQGVVGKFVEFYGPGLDNLPLTDRATIANMAPEYGATCGFFPVDKETLRYLEFTSRDQAQVNLVEAYAKAQGMWRDADSPDPVFTETLELDMSTVVPCISGPKQPKDRVDLDKAKAAFAEVLPELMAGADTEKAVPVAGADHDLRSGDVVIAAITSCTNPSNPSVLVAAGLVGQKAHAKGLQTKPWVKTSLAPGSQVVADYLNAAGLQDPLDALGFNVVGFGCTTCIGNSGPL
;
A
#
# COMPACT_ATOMS: atom_id res chain seq x y z
N THR A 1 -4.80 1.59 9.75
CA THR A 1 -4.02 0.60 10.52
C THR A 1 -3.78 1.09 11.95
N GLU A 2 -3.15 2.25 12.15
CA GLU A 2 -2.81 2.81 13.46
C GLU A 2 -4.01 2.88 14.43
N MET A 3 -5.10 3.55 14.03
CA MET A 3 -6.29 3.73 14.85
C MET A 3 -6.93 2.40 15.28
N LEU A 4 -7.12 1.46 14.33
CA LEU A 4 -7.67 0.14 14.63
C LEU A 4 -6.75 -0.68 15.54
N ARG A 5 -5.43 -0.54 15.35
CA ARG A 5 -4.47 -1.19 16.24
C ARG A 5 -4.53 -0.63 17.67
N ALA A 6 -4.67 0.68 17.79
CA ALA A 6 -4.82 1.36 19.08
C ALA A 6 -6.16 1.00 19.77
N GLN A 7 -7.25 0.84 19.01
CA GLN A 7 -8.56 0.38 19.50
C GLN A 7 -8.53 -1.07 20.03
N GLY A 8 -7.57 -1.87 19.55
CA GLY A 8 -7.47 -3.27 20.00
C GLY A 8 -8.48 -4.20 19.35
N VAL A 9 -8.41 -4.33 18.04
CA VAL A 9 -9.34 -5.15 17.22
C VAL A 9 -8.90 -6.60 17.04
N VAL A 10 -7.93 -7.07 17.82
CA VAL A 10 -7.47 -8.47 17.75
C VAL A 10 -8.63 -9.42 18.09
N GLY A 11 -8.86 -10.40 17.21
CA GLY A 11 -9.95 -11.35 17.35
C GLY A 11 -11.34 -10.80 16.99
N LYS A 12 -11.42 -9.56 16.48
CA LYS A 12 -12.67 -8.93 16.06
C LYS A 12 -12.82 -8.97 14.54
N PHE A 13 -14.06 -8.86 14.07
CA PHE A 13 -14.41 -8.53 12.70
C PHE A 13 -14.55 -7.01 12.61
N VAL A 14 -13.93 -6.40 11.62
CA VAL A 14 -14.03 -4.96 11.37
C VAL A 14 -14.87 -4.71 10.14
N GLU A 15 -16.04 -4.12 10.32
CA GLU A 15 -16.89 -3.67 9.23
C GLU A 15 -16.75 -2.17 9.05
N PHE A 16 -16.50 -1.73 7.81
CA PHE A 16 -16.41 -0.33 7.49
C PHE A 16 -17.76 0.19 7.03
N TYR A 17 -18.21 1.33 7.56
CA TYR A 17 -19.51 1.90 7.29
C TYR A 17 -19.47 3.43 7.24
N GLY A 18 -20.59 4.06 6.98
CA GLY A 18 -20.75 5.51 7.00
C GLY A 18 -20.64 6.17 5.61
N PRO A 19 -20.88 7.49 5.55
CA PRO A 19 -20.98 8.23 4.29
C PRO A 19 -19.68 8.35 3.52
N GLY A 20 -18.53 8.21 4.20
CA GLY A 20 -17.22 8.21 3.56
C GLY A 20 -17.05 7.13 2.49
N LEU A 21 -17.81 6.04 2.58
CA LEU A 21 -17.77 4.95 1.59
C LEU A 21 -18.23 5.38 0.20
N ASP A 22 -19.08 6.39 0.07
CA ASP A 22 -19.60 6.86 -1.22
C ASP A 22 -18.51 7.41 -2.13
N ASN A 23 -17.39 7.84 -1.54
CA ASN A 23 -16.22 8.38 -2.23
C ASN A 23 -15.01 7.44 -2.20
N LEU A 24 -15.16 6.22 -1.69
CA LEU A 24 -14.09 5.25 -1.57
C LEU A 24 -14.25 4.14 -2.63
N PRO A 25 -13.42 4.12 -3.69
CA PRO A 25 -13.50 3.11 -4.73
C PRO A 25 -13.20 1.72 -4.20
N LEU A 26 -13.73 0.69 -4.87
CA LEU A 26 -13.58 -0.69 -4.41
C LEU A 26 -12.11 -1.11 -4.29
N THR A 27 -11.23 -0.62 -5.14
CA THR A 27 -9.79 -0.92 -5.08
C THR A 27 -9.14 -0.46 -3.78
N ASP A 28 -9.55 0.71 -3.25
CA ASP A 28 -9.09 1.21 -1.96
C ASP A 28 -9.68 0.39 -0.81
N ARG A 29 -10.96 0.03 -0.89
CA ARG A 29 -11.61 -0.87 0.09
C ARG A 29 -10.92 -2.22 0.15
N ALA A 30 -10.58 -2.78 -1.01
CA ALA A 30 -9.85 -4.04 -1.10
C ALA A 30 -8.45 -3.95 -0.44
N THR A 31 -7.75 -2.84 -0.63
CA THR A 31 -6.47 -2.58 0.04
C THR A 31 -6.64 -2.52 1.56
N ILE A 32 -7.62 -1.77 2.06
CA ILE A 32 -7.89 -1.65 3.50
C ILE A 32 -8.27 -3.00 4.11
N ALA A 33 -9.14 -3.77 3.46
CA ALA A 33 -9.55 -5.09 3.91
C ALA A 33 -8.38 -6.09 3.94
N ASN A 34 -7.51 -6.04 2.93
CA ASN A 34 -6.31 -6.89 2.84
C ASN A 34 -5.31 -6.62 3.97
N MET A 35 -5.34 -5.43 4.56
CA MET A 35 -4.47 -5.03 5.68
C MET A 35 -4.99 -5.46 7.06
N ALA A 36 -5.98 -6.34 7.12
CA ALA A 36 -6.50 -6.86 8.40
C ALA A 36 -5.41 -7.44 9.32
N PRO A 37 -4.40 -8.18 8.84
CA PRO A 37 -3.29 -8.61 9.68
C PRO A 37 -2.48 -7.46 10.29
N GLU A 38 -2.25 -6.38 9.54
CA GLU A 38 -1.49 -5.23 9.99
C GLU A 38 -2.20 -4.47 11.11
N TYR A 39 -3.52 -4.32 11.07
CA TYR A 39 -4.27 -3.75 12.19
C TYR A 39 -4.71 -4.79 13.22
N GLY A 40 -4.52 -6.07 12.96
CA GLY A 40 -4.70 -7.16 13.91
C GLY A 40 -6.11 -7.73 14.00
N ALA A 41 -7.00 -7.40 13.07
CA ALA A 41 -8.35 -7.96 13.04
C ALA A 41 -8.39 -9.37 12.42
N THR A 42 -9.45 -10.12 12.71
CA THR A 42 -9.71 -11.41 12.06
C THR A 42 -9.99 -11.22 10.57
N CYS A 43 -10.79 -10.20 10.24
CA CYS A 43 -10.97 -9.70 8.87
C CYS A 43 -11.46 -8.25 8.89
N GLY A 44 -11.30 -7.57 7.76
CA GLY A 44 -11.93 -6.29 7.47
C GLY A 44 -12.80 -6.42 6.23
N PHE A 45 -14.00 -5.84 6.22
CA PHE A 45 -14.90 -5.94 5.08
C PHE A 45 -15.79 -4.70 4.92
N PHE A 46 -16.36 -4.58 3.75
CA PHE A 46 -17.19 -3.48 3.31
C PHE A 46 -18.54 -4.00 2.83
N PRO A 47 -19.61 -3.22 2.93
CA PRO A 47 -20.90 -3.60 2.37
C PRO A 47 -20.85 -3.67 0.84
N VAL A 48 -21.79 -4.42 0.27
CA VAL A 48 -22.02 -4.43 -1.18
C VAL A 48 -22.85 -3.20 -1.56
N ASP A 49 -22.39 -2.41 -2.52
CA ASP A 49 -23.04 -1.20 -2.98
C ASP A 49 -22.80 -0.94 -4.48
N LYS A 50 -23.14 0.25 -4.95
CA LYS A 50 -22.97 0.65 -6.36
C LYS A 50 -21.52 0.59 -6.83
N GLU A 51 -20.55 0.90 -5.96
CA GLU A 51 -19.12 0.80 -6.30
C GLU A 51 -18.71 -0.64 -6.53
N THR A 52 -19.29 -1.59 -5.82
CA THR A 52 -19.10 -3.02 -6.07
C THR A 52 -19.56 -3.41 -7.47
N LEU A 53 -20.76 -2.99 -7.87
CA LEU A 53 -21.30 -3.28 -9.21
C LEU A 53 -20.43 -2.64 -10.30
N ARG A 54 -20.07 -1.37 -10.13
CA ARG A 54 -19.18 -0.66 -11.06
C ARG A 54 -17.85 -1.38 -11.26
N TYR A 55 -17.28 -1.92 -10.20
CA TYR A 55 -16.04 -2.71 -10.31
C TYR A 55 -16.25 -4.03 -11.07
N LEU A 56 -17.36 -4.72 -10.85
CA LEU A 56 -17.69 -5.94 -11.57
C LEU A 56 -17.85 -5.68 -13.08
N GLU A 57 -18.53 -4.61 -13.46
CA GLU A 57 -18.66 -4.15 -14.86
C GLU A 57 -17.28 -3.80 -15.45
N PHE A 58 -16.49 -3.01 -14.73
CA PHE A 58 -15.14 -2.61 -15.15
C PHE A 58 -14.22 -3.81 -15.35
N THR A 59 -14.38 -4.87 -14.55
CA THR A 59 -13.62 -6.11 -14.67
C THR A 59 -14.28 -7.15 -15.58
N SER A 60 -15.16 -6.70 -16.47
CA SER A 60 -15.76 -7.49 -17.57
C SER A 60 -16.68 -8.64 -17.13
N ARG A 61 -17.36 -8.51 -15.96
CA ARG A 61 -18.45 -9.42 -15.64
C ARG A 61 -19.65 -9.08 -16.52
N ASP A 62 -20.36 -10.12 -16.97
CA ASP A 62 -21.56 -9.92 -17.77
C ASP A 62 -22.70 -9.27 -16.94
N GLN A 63 -23.62 -8.62 -17.63
CA GLN A 63 -24.72 -7.88 -17.01
C GLN A 63 -25.63 -8.80 -16.18
N ALA A 64 -25.79 -10.06 -16.58
CA ALA A 64 -26.61 -11.01 -15.83
C ALA A 64 -25.99 -11.30 -14.47
N GLN A 65 -24.69 -11.46 -14.40
CA GLN A 65 -23.96 -11.64 -13.13
C GLN A 65 -24.02 -10.38 -12.26
N VAL A 66 -23.84 -9.20 -12.83
CA VAL A 66 -23.95 -7.93 -12.08
C VAL A 66 -25.35 -7.77 -11.47
N ASN A 67 -26.41 -8.01 -12.27
CA ASN A 67 -27.79 -7.96 -11.80
C ASN A 67 -28.06 -9.00 -10.71
N LEU A 68 -27.49 -10.20 -10.84
CA LEU A 68 -27.62 -11.25 -9.83
C LEU A 68 -27.00 -10.84 -8.50
N VAL A 69 -25.79 -10.25 -8.52
CA VAL A 69 -25.09 -9.77 -7.30
C VAL A 69 -25.93 -8.70 -6.61
N GLU A 70 -26.47 -7.74 -7.36
CA GLU A 70 -27.34 -6.70 -6.80
C GLU A 70 -28.60 -7.30 -6.16
N ALA A 71 -29.34 -8.14 -6.90
CA ALA A 71 -30.56 -8.75 -6.42
C ALA A 71 -30.32 -9.64 -5.19
N TYR A 72 -29.25 -10.43 -5.20
CA TYR A 72 -28.88 -11.28 -4.08
C TYR A 72 -28.48 -10.48 -2.85
N ALA A 73 -27.62 -9.46 -3.00
CA ALA A 73 -27.20 -8.61 -1.89
C ALA A 73 -28.40 -7.88 -1.24
N LYS A 74 -29.34 -7.39 -2.05
CA LYS A 74 -30.60 -6.79 -1.53
C LYS A 74 -31.47 -7.80 -0.79
N ALA A 75 -31.64 -8.98 -1.34
CA ALA A 75 -32.43 -10.05 -0.72
C ALA A 75 -31.85 -10.55 0.60
N GLN A 76 -30.53 -10.51 0.74
CA GLN A 76 -29.82 -10.93 1.96
C GLN A 76 -29.62 -9.81 2.98
N GLY A 77 -30.04 -8.57 2.69
CA GLY A 77 -29.81 -7.43 3.58
C GLY A 77 -28.34 -6.99 3.68
N MET A 78 -27.51 -7.33 2.69
CA MET A 78 -26.10 -6.95 2.60
C MET A 78 -25.87 -5.71 1.73
N TRP A 79 -26.93 -5.20 1.10
CA TRP A 79 -26.87 -4.03 0.24
C TRP A 79 -26.84 -2.74 1.07
N ARG A 80 -25.96 -1.82 0.68
CA ARG A 80 -25.91 -0.47 1.22
C ARG A 80 -26.18 0.57 0.13
N ASP A 81 -26.97 1.55 0.45
CA ASP A 81 -27.08 2.82 -0.27
C ASP A 81 -26.99 4.01 0.71
N ALA A 82 -27.12 5.23 0.20
CA ALA A 82 -26.96 6.44 1.00
C ALA A 82 -28.00 6.57 2.15
N ASP A 83 -29.17 5.95 1.98
CA ASP A 83 -30.29 6.00 2.93
C ASP A 83 -30.32 4.77 3.85
N SER A 84 -29.41 3.84 3.68
CA SER A 84 -29.32 2.64 4.52
C SER A 84 -29.01 3.03 5.97
N PRO A 85 -29.73 2.49 6.97
CA PRO A 85 -29.40 2.74 8.36
C PRO A 85 -28.04 2.14 8.71
N ASP A 86 -27.30 2.81 9.58
CA ASP A 86 -26.06 2.27 10.10
C ASP A 86 -26.31 0.98 10.89
N PRO A 87 -25.49 -0.04 10.69
CA PRO A 87 -25.58 -1.28 11.47
C PRO A 87 -25.34 -1.03 12.97
N VAL A 88 -25.82 -1.95 13.81
CA VAL A 88 -25.56 -1.92 15.26
C VAL A 88 -24.34 -2.75 15.56
N PHE A 89 -23.31 -2.10 16.06
CA PHE A 89 -22.02 -2.72 16.38
C PHE A 89 -21.79 -2.86 17.89
N THR A 90 -20.91 -3.77 18.27
CA THR A 90 -20.43 -3.92 19.67
C THR A 90 -19.60 -2.71 20.10
N GLU A 91 -18.75 -2.21 19.20
CA GLU A 91 -17.90 -1.05 19.38
C GLU A 91 -17.81 -0.28 18.05
N THR A 92 -17.60 1.02 18.11
CA THR A 92 -17.44 1.88 16.93
C THR A 92 -16.17 2.72 17.06
N LEU A 93 -15.58 3.04 15.92
CA LEU A 93 -14.45 3.95 15.78
C LEU A 93 -14.71 4.85 14.57
N GLU A 94 -14.57 6.15 14.74
CA GLU A 94 -14.82 7.15 13.72
C GLU A 94 -13.53 7.73 13.16
N LEU A 95 -13.48 7.91 11.85
CA LEU A 95 -12.40 8.60 11.15
C LEU A 95 -12.99 9.67 10.24
N ASP A 96 -12.67 10.93 10.50
CA ASP A 96 -12.88 12.01 9.53
C ASP A 96 -11.82 11.90 8.43
N MET A 97 -12.25 11.50 7.22
CA MET A 97 -11.35 11.30 6.08
C MET A 97 -10.67 12.59 5.63
N SER A 98 -11.20 13.77 5.96
CA SER A 98 -10.57 15.04 5.64
C SER A 98 -9.26 15.28 6.42
N THR A 99 -9.05 14.55 7.52
CA THR A 99 -7.84 14.63 8.35
C THR A 99 -6.70 13.74 7.85
N VAL A 100 -6.97 12.91 6.84
CA VAL A 100 -5.97 11.99 6.29
C VAL A 100 -4.94 12.76 5.47
N VAL A 101 -3.68 12.66 5.86
CA VAL A 101 -2.55 13.27 5.18
C VAL A 101 -1.59 12.21 4.65
N PRO A 102 -0.77 12.52 3.62
CA PRO A 102 0.26 11.60 3.16
C PRO A 102 1.18 11.17 4.31
N CYS A 103 1.39 9.87 4.44
CA CYS A 103 2.20 9.31 5.52
C CYS A 103 2.96 8.06 5.05
N ILE A 104 3.98 7.70 5.81
CA ILE A 104 4.71 6.44 5.72
C ILE A 104 4.57 5.67 7.03
N SER A 105 5.03 4.44 7.06
CA SER A 105 4.95 3.56 8.22
C SER A 105 6.31 2.97 8.54
N GLY A 106 6.63 2.83 9.79
CA GLY A 106 7.88 2.26 10.29
C GLY A 106 8.60 3.18 11.28
N PRO A 107 9.85 2.79 11.70
CA PRO A 107 10.66 1.70 11.14
C PRO A 107 10.36 0.31 11.71
N LYS A 108 9.62 0.19 12.81
CA LYS A 108 9.48 -1.09 13.52
C LYS A 108 8.21 -1.86 13.13
N GLN A 109 7.08 -1.19 13.02
CA GLN A 109 5.78 -1.85 12.80
C GLN A 109 4.90 -1.07 11.81
N PRO A 110 3.98 -1.75 11.10
CA PRO A 110 3.06 -1.11 10.15
C PRO A 110 2.14 -0.05 10.76
N LYS A 111 1.94 -0.07 12.07
CA LYS A 111 1.14 0.93 12.80
C LYS A 111 1.91 2.20 13.16
N ASP A 112 3.23 2.19 13.06
CA ASP A 112 4.07 3.32 13.42
C ASP A 112 3.99 4.36 12.29
N ARG A 113 2.94 5.21 12.33
CA ARG A 113 2.67 6.21 11.30
C ARG A 113 3.55 7.43 11.47
N VAL A 114 4.12 7.90 10.38
CA VAL A 114 4.89 9.13 10.32
C VAL A 114 4.35 9.97 9.15
N ASP A 115 3.95 11.21 9.43
CA ASP A 115 3.54 12.15 8.38
C ASP A 115 4.70 12.39 7.41
N LEU A 116 4.43 12.42 6.12
CA LEU A 116 5.49 12.43 5.10
C LEU A 116 6.40 13.66 5.20
N ASP A 117 5.86 14.80 5.57
CA ASP A 117 6.62 16.06 5.78
C ASP A 117 7.56 15.99 6.99
N LYS A 118 7.29 15.08 7.94
CA LYS A 118 8.10 14.84 9.14
C LYS A 118 9.08 13.68 9.00
N ALA A 119 9.05 12.93 7.89
CA ALA A 119 9.81 11.69 7.71
C ALA A 119 11.31 11.85 7.98
N LYS A 120 11.93 12.94 7.50
CA LYS A 120 13.36 13.20 7.72
C LYS A 120 13.69 13.41 9.19
N ALA A 121 12.91 14.20 9.91
CA ALA A 121 13.13 14.47 11.32
C ALA A 121 12.89 13.22 12.18
N ALA A 122 11.80 12.51 11.92
CA ALA A 122 11.47 11.27 12.62
C ALA A 122 12.54 10.18 12.41
N PHE A 123 13.09 10.06 11.20
CA PHE A 123 14.19 9.14 10.97
C PHE A 123 15.46 9.52 11.73
N ALA A 124 15.82 10.80 11.75
CA ALA A 124 16.98 11.29 12.50
C ALA A 124 16.85 11.04 14.01
N GLU A 125 15.63 11.13 14.54
CA GLU A 125 15.35 10.87 15.96
C GLU A 125 15.48 9.39 16.31
N VAL A 126 15.02 8.48 15.45
CA VAL A 126 15.04 7.04 15.71
C VAL A 126 16.37 6.36 15.36
N LEU A 127 17.18 6.98 14.50
CA LEU A 127 18.43 6.41 14.00
C LEU A 127 19.42 5.98 15.11
N PRO A 128 19.67 6.78 16.17
CA PRO A 128 20.56 6.37 17.25
C PRO A 128 20.12 5.09 17.94
N GLU A 129 18.81 4.88 18.12
CA GLU A 129 18.26 3.66 18.69
C GLU A 129 18.48 2.46 17.75
N LEU A 130 18.22 2.63 16.46
CA LEU A 130 18.42 1.57 15.47
C LEU A 130 19.87 1.14 15.34
N MET A 131 20.80 2.04 15.59
CA MET A 131 22.23 1.78 15.51
C MET A 131 22.80 1.05 16.73
N ALA A 132 22.05 0.89 17.81
CA ALA A 132 22.47 0.19 19.03
C ALA A 132 23.85 0.62 19.55
N GLY A 133 24.18 1.91 19.44
CA GLY A 133 25.45 2.47 19.90
C GLY A 133 26.61 2.44 18.89
N ALA A 134 26.34 2.05 17.63
CA ALA A 134 27.35 2.20 16.58
C ALA A 134 27.60 3.69 16.24
N ASP A 135 28.79 3.98 15.69
CA ASP A 135 29.15 5.34 15.30
C ASP A 135 28.41 5.77 14.02
N THR A 136 27.60 6.84 14.11
CA THR A 136 26.82 7.38 13.00
C THR A 136 27.67 7.98 11.89
N GLU A 137 28.86 8.47 12.24
CA GLU A 137 29.73 9.16 11.29
C GLU A 137 30.70 8.20 10.56
N LYS A 138 30.77 6.96 11.01
CA LYS A 138 31.67 5.99 10.43
C LYS A 138 31.25 5.58 9.03
N ALA A 139 32.09 5.91 8.05
CA ALA A 139 31.98 5.38 6.69
C ALA A 139 32.76 4.06 6.60
N VAL A 140 32.18 3.06 5.95
CA VAL A 140 32.84 1.74 5.74
C VAL A 140 33.01 1.52 4.25
N PRO A 141 34.23 1.42 3.74
CA PRO A 141 34.51 1.14 2.33
C PRO A 141 33.90 -0.19 1.89
N VAL A 142 33.27 -0.21 0.73
CA VAL A 142 32.75 -1.45 0.12
C VAL A 142 33.83 -2.08 -0.75
N ALA A 143 34.19 -3.32 -0.45
CA ALA A 143 35.23 -4.02 -1.19
C ALA A 143 34.87 -4.18 -2.67
N GLY A 144 35.74 -3.67 -3.57
CA GLY A 144 35.52 -3.74 -5.01
C GLY A 144 34.59 -2.66 -5.58
N ALA A 145 34.17 -1.68 -4.78
CA ALA A 145 33.37 -0.54 -5.21
C ALA A 145 34.10 0.80 -4.94
N ASP A 146 33.59 1.86 -5.56
CA ASP A 146 34.12 3.23 -5.43
C ASP A 146 33.33 4.09 -4.44
N HIS A 147 32.57 3.44 -3.55
CA HIS A 147 31.73 4.12 -2.57
C HIS A 147 31.88 3.49 -1.18
N ASP A 148 31.52 4.29 -0.18
CA ASP A 148 31.40 3.88 1.21
C ASP A 148 29.93 3.76 1.59
N LEU A 149 29.64 2.93 2.60
CA LEU A 149 28.34 2.86 3.26
C LEU A 149 28.41 3.48 4.65
N ARG A 150 27.33 4.12 5.05
CA ARG A 150 27.14 4.69 6.39
C ARG A 150 25.87 4.16 7.03
N SER A 151 25.83 4.17 8.35
CA SER A 151 24.61 3.87 9.07
C SER A 151 23.49 4.86 8.68
N GLY A 152 22.33 4.31 8.33
CA GLY A 152 21.21 5.11 7.82
C GLY A 152 21.12 5.18 6.29
N ASP A 153 22.09 4.66 5.55
CA ASP A 153 21.98 4.52 4.10
C ASP A 153 20.87 3.52 3.73
N VAL A 154 20.07 3.88 2.73
CA VAL A 154 19.08 2.98 2.14
C VAL A 154 19.81 1.98 1.25
N VAL A 155 19.65 0.70 1.52
CA VAL A 155 20.31 -0.39 0.75
C VAL A 155 19.30 -1.22 -0.06
N ILE A 156 18.01 -1.13 0.25
CA ILE A 156 16.92 -1.78 -0.50
C ILE A 156 15.82 -0.76 -0.73
N ALA A 157 15.35 -0.66 -1.98
CA ALA A 157 14.15 0.08 -2.35
C ALA A 157 13.31 -0.81 -3.28
N ALA A 158 12.13 -1.21 -2.83
CA ALA A 158 11.28 -2.12 -3.57
C ALA A 158 9.86 -1.56 -3.72
N ILE A 159 9.34 -1.62 -4.94
CA ILE A 159 7.92 -1.48 -5.22
C ILE A 159 7.35 -2.89 -5.24
N THR A 160 6.63 -3.27 -4.19
CA THR A 160 6.16 -4.64 -4.02
C THR A 160 4.83 -4.66 -3.30
N SER A 161 3.91 -5.50 -3.77
CA SER A 161 2.63 -5.75 -3.07
C SER A 161 1.90 -6.95 -3.65
N CYS A 162 0.92 -7.46 -2.90
CA CYS A 162 -0.10 -8.37 -3.42
C CYS A 162 -1.02 -7.66 -4.43
N THR A 163 -1.87 -8.40 -5.14
CA THR A 163 -2.76 -7.85 -6.18
C THR A 163 -3.70 -6.76 -5.64
N ASN A 164 -4.31 -6.97 -4.47
CA ASN A 164 -5.24 -5.99 -3.90
C ASN A 164 -4.55 -4.68 -3.49
N PRO A 165 -3.43 -4.69 -2.73
CA PRO A 165 -2.64 -3.48 -2.48
C PRO A 165 -1.99 -2.88 -3.73
N SER A 166 -1.81 -3.63 -4.82
CA SER A 166 -1.38 -3.11 -6.11
C SER A 166 -2.51 -2.35 -6.82
N ASN A 167 -3.14 -1.45 -6.09
CA ASN A 167 -4.19 -0.57 -6.60
C ASN A 167 -3.68 0.20 -7.84
N PRO A 168 -4.38 0.15 -8.99
CA PRO A 168 -3.90 0.77 -10.23
C PRO A 168 -3.58 2.26 -10.10
N SER A 169 -4.37 3.02 -9.35
CA SER A 169 -4.12 4.45 -9.14
C SER A 169 -2.80 4.72 -8.42
N VAL A 170 -2.47 3.89 -7.43
CA VAL A 170 -1.21 4.01 -6.66
C VAL A 170 -0.01 3.60 -7.50
N LEU A 171 -0.11 2.50 -8.24
CA LEU A 171 0.98 2.02 -9.11
C LEU A 171 1.23 2.96 -10.30
N VAL A 172 0.19 3.50 -10.91
CA VAL A 172 0.31 4.54 -11.95
C VAL A 172 0.95 5.80 -11.36
N ALA A 173 0.55 6.22 -10.16
CA ALA A 173 1.19 7.35 -9.48
C ALA A 173 2.69 7.11 -9.23
N ALA A 174 3.07 5.90 -8.79
CA ALA A 174 4.48 5.53 -8.64
C ALA A 174 5.24 5.58 -9.97
N GLY A 175 4.65 5.07 -11.06
CA GLY A 175 5.21 5.16 -12.41
C GLY A 175 5.40 6.61 -12.87
N LEU A 176 4.42 7.48 -12.63
CA LEU A 176 4.52 8.92 -12.94
C LEU A 176 5.61 9.62 -12.12
N VAL A 177 5.80 9.23 -10.86
CA VAL A 177 6.93 9.74 -10.04
C VAL A 177 8.26 9.28 -10.65
N GLY A 178 8.37 8.00 -11.03
CA GLY A 178 9.54 7.46 -11.72
C GLY A 178 9.84 8.22 -13.02
N GLN A 179 8.83 8.43 -13.86
CA GLN A 179 8.97 9.19 -15.12
C GLN A 179 9.49 10.61 -14.87
N LYS A 180 8.93 11.33 -13.90
CA LYS A 180 9.37 12.69 -13.56
C LYS A 180 10.77 12.70 -12.95
N ALA A 181 11.12 11.70 -12.14
CA ALA A 181 12.45 11.56 -11.57
C ALA A 181 13.49 11.32 -12.67
N HIS A 182 13.24 10.38 -13.57
CA HIS A 182 14.09 10.08 -14.71
C HIS A 182 14.27 11.31 -15.62
N ALA A 183 13.20 12.02 -15.94
CA ALA A 183 13.25 13.25 -16.75
C ALA A 183 14.09 14.37 -16.09
N LYS A 184 14.23 14.37 -14.77
CA LYS A 184 15.11 15.29 -14.02
C LYS A 184 16.55 14.79 -13.88
N GLY A 185 16.90 13.65 -14.50
CA GLY A 185 18.22 13.04 -14.41
C GLY A 185 18.54 12.41 -13.05
N LEU A 186 17.53 12.17 -12.22
CA LEU A 186 17.74 11.47 -10.94
C LEU A 186 18.04 9.99 -11.19
N GLN A 187 18.92 9.44 -10.40
CA GLN A 187 19.33 8.04 -10.44
C GLN A 187 19.37 7.45 -9.02
N THR A 188 19.14 6.16 -8.92
CA THR A 188 19.36 5.42 -7.69
C THR A 188 20.86 5.32 -7.40
N LYS A 189 21.23 5.27 -6.12
CA LYS A 189 22.64 5.10 -5.73
C LYS A 189 23.10 3.67 -6.05
N PRO A 190 24.40 3.46 -6.38
CA PRO A 190 24.91 2.16 -6.82
C PRO A 190 24.80 1.05 -5.76
N TRP A 191 24.68 1.42 -4.50
CA TRP A 191 24.50 0.46 -3.39
C TRP A 191 23.03 0.14 -3.08
N VAL A 192 22.05 0.78 -3.74
CA VAL A 192 20.62 0.53 -3.49
C VAL A 192 20.15 -0.58 -4.42
N LYS A 193 19.78 -1.71 -3.84
CA LYS A 193 19.09 -2.76 -4.57
C LYS A 193 17.63 -2.34 -4.82
N THR A 194 17.31 -2.03 -6.07
CA THR A 194 15.97 -1.69 -6.51
C THR A 194 15.26 -2.90 -7.10
N SER A 195 13.94 -2.95 -6.97
CA SER A 195 13.14 -4.00 -7.60
C SER A 195 11.67 -3.58 -7.73
N LEU A 196 10.99 -4.16 -8.71
CA LEU A 196 9.54 -4.10 -8.87
C LEU A 196 9.00 -5.53 -8.86
N ALA A 197 8.12 -5.84 -7.91
CA ALA A 197 7.42 -7.12 -7.84
C ALA A 197 5.92 -6.86 -7.77
N PRO A 198 5.24 -6.71 -8.92
CA PRO A 198 3.80 -6.46 -8.98
C PRO A 198 3.01 -7.63 -8.40
N GLY A 199 1.80 -7.37 -7.91
CA GLY A 199 0.93 -8.40 -7.36
C GLY A 199 0.48 -9.45 -8.37
N SER A 200 0.39 -9.08 -9.65
CA SER A 200 0.03 -9.97 -10.75
C SER A 200 0.50 -9.41 -12.09
N GLN A 201 0.39 -10.23 -13.15
CA GLN A 201 0.76 -9.82 -14.50
C GLN A 201 -0.04 -8.60 -15.01
N VAL A 202 -1.30 -8.45 -14.61
CA VAL A 202 -2.14 -7.31 -15.02
C VAL A 202 -1.52 -5.96 -14.63
N VAL A 203 -0.75 -5.91 -13.55
CA VAL A 203 -0.05 -4.69 -13.12
C VAL A 203 1.05 -4.33 -14.11
N ALA A 204 1.86 -5.30 -14.53
CA ALA A 204 2.87 -5.09 -15.56
C ALA A 204 2.23 -4.69 -16.89
N ASP A 205 1.11 -5.32 -17.26
CA ASP A 205 0.40 -5.01 -18.50
C ASP A 205 -0.08 -3.55 -18.54
N TYR A 206 -0.74 -3.04 -17.48
CA TYR A 206 -1.19 -1.66 -17.51
C TYR A 206 -0.06 -0.63 -17.34
N LEU A 207 1.03 -0.95 -16.63
CA LEU A 207 2.21 -0.08 -16.58
C LEU A 207 2.88 0.03 -17.95
N ASN A 208 3.00 -1.08 -18.68
CA ASN A 208 3.51 -1.09 -20.06
C ASN A 208 2.57 -0.31 -20.99
N ALA A 209 1.26 -0.57 -20.93
CA ALA A 209 0.28 0.13 -21.75
C ALA A 209 0.25 1.65 -21.50
N ALA A 210 0.55 2.08 -20.27
CA ALA A 210 0.65 3.49 -19.90
C ALA A 210 2.03 4.11 -20.22
N GLY A 211 3.02 3.35 -20.71
CA GLY A 211 4.39 3.82 -20.96
C GLY A 211 5.15 4.19 -19.69
N LEU A 212 4.83 3.54 -18.56
CA LEU A 212 5.41 3.83 -17.26
C LEU A 212 6.45 2.80 -16.81
N GLN A 213 6.54 1.64 -17.47
CA GLN A 213 7.53 0.62 -17.14
C GLN A 213 8.96 1.07 -17.48
N ASP A 214 9.19 1.60 -18.68
CA ASP A 214 10.52 2.04 -19.12
C ASP A 214 11.17 3.07 -18.18
N PRO A 215 10.46 4.13 -17.72
CA PRO A 215 11.01 5.04 -16.70
C PRO A 215 11.35 4.38 -15.36
N LEU A 216 10.57 3.39 -14.94
CA LEU A 216 10.87 2.61 -13.72
C LEU A 216 12.11 1.75 -13.92
N ASP A 217 12.25 1.07 -15.05
CA ASP A 217 13.42 0.28 -15.41
C ASP A 217 14.69 1.14 -15.47
N ALA A 218 14.60 2.35 -16.03
CA ALA A 218 15.70 3.30 -16.08
C ALA A 218 16.20 3.75 -14.68
N LEU A 219 15.34 3.68 -13.67
CA LEU A 219 15.67 3.90 -12.26
C LEU A 219 16.07 2.60 -11.53
N GLY A 220 16.12 1.46 -12.23
CA GLY A 220 16.47 0.15 -11.68
C GLY A 220 15.31 -0.63 -11.06
N PHE A 221 14.07 -0.12 -11.12
CA PHE A 221 12.89 -0.84 -10.65
C PHE A 221 12.38 -1.83 -11.70
N ASN A 222 13.21 -2.80 -12.04
CA ASN A 222 12.89 -3.86 -13.00
C ASN A 222 11.94 -4.88 -12.38
N VAL A 223 11.07 -5.49 -13.19
CA VAL A 223 10.20 -6.58 -12.75
C VAL A 223 11.06 -7.81 -12.45
N VAL A 224 11.10 -8.22 -11.19
CA VAL A 224 11.89 -9.38 -10.72
C VAL A 224 11.03 -10.61 -10.40
N GLY A 225 9.71 -10.45 -10.33
CA GLY A 225 8.76 -11.50 -10.03
C GLY A 225 7.38 -10.92 -9.75
N PHE A 226 6.45 -11.76 -9.34
CA PHE A 226 5.08 -11.38 -9.02
C PHE A 226 4.68 -11.85 -7.63
N GLY A 227 3.90 -11.04 -6.91
CA GLY A 227 3.36 -11.38 -5.60
C GLY A 227 4.24 -10.96 -4.44
N CYS A 228 4.22 -11.75 -3.35
CA CYS A 228 4.89 -11.42 -2.10
C CYS A 228 6.40 -11.67 -2.20
N THR A 229 7.17 -10.60 -2.19
CA THR A 229 8.64 -10.63 -2.26
C THR A 229 9.24 -9.83 -1.10
N THR A 230 9.80 -8.68 -1.32
CA THR A 230 10.46 -7.84 -0.30
C THR A 230 9.55 -7.47 0.87
N CYS A 231 8.22 -7.33 0.67
CA CYS A 231 7.27 -7.02 1.73
C CYS A 231 7.21 -8.06 2.86
N ILE A 232 7.65 -9.29 2.59
CA ILE A 232 7.76 -10.38 3.58
C ILE A 232 9.20 -10.86 3.78
N GLY A 233 10.19 -10.03 3.41
CA GLY A 233 11.60 -10.33 3.57
C GLY A 233 12.24 -11.17 2.47
N ASN A 234 11.54 -11.48 1.38
CA ASN A 234 12.07 -12.22 0.23
C ASN A 234 12.76 -11.29 -0.78
N SER A 235 13.78 -10.57 -0.32
CA SER A 235 14.52 -9.61 -1.18
C SER A 235 15.63 -10.28 -1.99
N GLY A 236 15.97 -11.52 -1.70
CA GLY A 236 17.18 -12.16 -2.21
C GLY A 236 18.46 -11.57 -1.58
N PRO A 237 19.66 -12.01 -2.00
CA PRO A 237 20.91 -11.48 -1.49
C PRO A 237 21.09 -10.02 -1.91
N LEU A 238 21.80 -9.25 -1.07
CA LEU A 238 22.24 -7.89 -1.37
C LEU A 238 23.43 -7.89 -2.32
#